data_896438549c456c0c987e6d47b76e4ae4
#
_entry.id   896438549c456c0c987e6d47b76e4ae4
#
_cell.length_a   1.000
_cell.length_b   1.000
_cell.length_c   1.000
_cell.angle_alpha   90.00
_cell.angle_beta   90.00
_cell.angle_gamma   90.00
#
_symmetry.space_group_name_H-M   'P 1'
#
loop_
_entity.id
_entity.type
_entity.pdbx_description
1 polymer ?
#
loop_
_entity_poly.entity_id
_entity_poly.type
_entity_poly.pdbx_seq_one_letter_code
_entity_poly.pdbx_strand_id
1 'polypeptide(L)'
;MMDLSFLEIATVINNIACSAIAALFLYMLRSKLIEHKLDTATWFVLLFLAYGLAYTTSSLRFILPMGFAIFVNNLLYQLGGYCMLFAVLRWYQKPIKSGLYLLMMAHSLLFALLLYLLFRLNPEDIGLRILIASLSLSSVYLISAIVAAKNGQRGRPEQTLFAVVLAVMMVMLYVPLVAYQTLPLLAVFRASTIVVQNLFFFIILGTMLMLFLFEEIEWHRLRSIQDELTGAFNRRYFKEQVQQKLKQSKQKSMVALVDIDHFKQINDSYGHDIGDSVITYVVRHLESLALTECLVARYGGEEFAIFARENDFERVSQALDSVRDAISVGFYVEQQPLKVSVSIGAVIFESSHEYGEVLRQADKALYQAKQQGRNRIMLQEVSAS
;
A
#
# COMPACT_ATOMS: atom_id res chain seq x y z
N MET A 1 -46.12 -2.09 25.11
CA MET A 1 -44.71 -1.84 25.45
C MET A 1 -43.89 -2.99 24.88
N MET A 2 -42.99 -2.72 23.94
CA MET A 2 -42.05 -3.75 23.48
C MET A 2 -40.92 -3.83 24.49
N ASP A 3 -40.94 -4.85 25.35
CA ASP A 3 -39.81 -5.15 26.21
C ASP A 3 -38.62 -5.54 25.32
N LEU A 4 -37.67 -4.62 25.15
CA LEU A 4 -36.38 -4.99 24.65
C LEU A 4 -35.75 -5.95 25.65
N SER A 5 -35.37 -7.14 25.21
CA SER A 5 -34.63 -8.05 26.07
C SER A 5 -33.33 -7.38 26.55
N PHE A 6 -32.91 -7.69 27.77
CA PHE A 6 -31.62 -7.19 28.29
C PHE A 6 -30.47 -7.40 27.30
N LEU A 7 -30.51 -8.51 26.56
CA LEU A 7 -29.53 -8.85 25.55
C LEU A 7 -29.51 -7.88 24.36
N GLU A 8 -30.70 -7.45 23.88
CA GLU A 8 -30.79 -6.46 22.79
C GLU A 8 -30.22 -5.11 23.21
N ILE A 9 -30.51 -4.65 24.41
CA ILE A 9 -29.98 -3.40 24.97
C ILE A 9 -28.45 -3.49 25.10
N ALA A 10 -27.95 -4.56 25.70
CA ALA A 10 -26.53 -4.77 25.89
C ALA A 10 -25.78 -4.80 24.56
N THR A 11 -26.34 -5.45 23.52
CA THR A 11 -25.71 -5.54 22.19
C THR A 11 -25.66 -4.18 21.49
N VAL A 12 -26.72 -3.40 21.61
CA VAL A 12 -26.75 -2.05 21.02
C VAL A 12 -25.75 -1.12 21.71
N ILE A 13 -25.67 -1.13 23.03
CA ILE A 13 -24.66 -0.36 23.78
C ILE A 13 -23.26 -0.78 23.35
N ASN A 14 -23.03 -2.08 23.23
CA ASN A 14 -21.73 -2.61 22.73
C ASN A 14 -21.39 -2.07 21.33
N ASN A 15 -22.33 -2.08 20.37
CA ASN A 15 -22.12 -1.59 19.02
C ASN A 15 -21.81 -0.09 18.97
N ILE A 16 -22.49 0.71 19.79
CA ILE A 16 -22.22 2.14 19.92
C ILE A 16 -20.81 2.36 20.47
N ALA A 17 -20.48 1.69 21.59
CA ALA A 17 -19.17 1.80 22.22
C ALA A 17 -18.04 1.36 21.26
N CYS A 18 -18.18 0.21 20.61
CA CYS A 18 -17.22 -0.29 19.65
C CYS A 18 -17.02 0.68 18.47
N SER A 19 -18.12 1.24 17.93
CA SER A 19 -18.04 2.21 16.83
C SER A 19 -17.33 3.50 17.26
N ALA A 20 -17.61 4.00 18.46
CA ALA A 20 -16.95 5.18 19.01
C ALA A 20 -15.46 4.93 19.26
N ILE A 21 -15.11 3.78 19.84
CA ILE A 21 -13.71 3.38 20.08
C ILE A 21 -12.96 3.24 18.77
N ALA A 22 -13.56 2.59 17.75
CA ALA A 22 -12.94 2.44 16.45
C ALA A 22 -12.70 3.80 15.75
N ALA A 23 -13.69 4.68 15.79
CA ALA A 23 -13.56 6.03 15.24
C ALA A 23 -12.47 6.84 15.96
N LEU A 24 -12.43 6.79 17.29
CA LEU A 24 -11.40 7.47 18.09
C LEU A 24 -10.02 6.90 17.81
N PHE A 25 -9.87 5.57 17.81
CA PHE A 25 -8.60 4.91 17.51
C PHE A 25 -8.07 5.30 16.14
N LEU A 26 -8.91 5.29 15.12
CA LEU A 26 -8.53 5.70 13.77
C LEU A 26 -8.18 7.18 13.67
N TYR A 27 -8.93 8.02 14.37
CA TYR A 27 -8.62 9.45 14.44
C TYR A 27 -7.24 9.68 15.06
N MET A 28 -6.89 8.95 16.13
CA MET A 28 -5.56 9.01 16.75
C MET A 28 -4.49 8.42 15.82
N LEU A 29 -4.75 7.28 15.18
CA LEU A 29 -3.83 6.65 14.23
C LEU A 29 -3.54 7.56 13.04
N ARG A 30 -4.51 8.36 12.60
CA ARG A 30 -4.38 9.30 11.49
C ARG A 30 -3.12 10.18 11.60
N SER A 31 -2.77 10.64 12.80
CA SER A 31 -1.58 11.49 13.02
C SER A 31 -0.25 10.78 12.79
N LYS A 32 -0.25 9.46 12.68
CA LYS A 32 0.93 8.61 12.47
C LYS A 32 1.00 8.02 11.06
N LEU A 33 -0.08 8.13 10.29
CA LEU A 33 -0.13 7.60 8.92
C LEU A 33 0.61 8.51 7.95
N ILE A 34 1.14 7.89 6.91
CA ILE A 34 1.73 8.57 5.77
C ILE A 34 0.66 9.46 5.10
N GLU A 35 1.05 10.64 4.65
CA GLU A 35 0.13 11.68 4.15
C GLU A 35 -0.94 11.17 3.17
N HIS A 36 -0.58 10.33 2.22
CA HIS A 36 -1.51 9.77 1.24
C HIS A 36 -2.54 8.77 1.81
N LYS A 37 -2.38 8.31 3.06
CA LYS A 37 -3.34 7.43 3.77
C LYS A 37 -4.27 8.19 4.71
N LEU A 38 -4.03 9.47 4.96
CA LEU A 38 -4.85 10.32 5.83
C LEU A 38 -6.30 10.40 5.35
N ASP A 39 -6.50 10.57 4.04
CA ASP A 39 -7.83 10.63 3.43
C ASP A 39 -8.59 9.33 3.62
N THR A 40 -7.93 8.19 3.40
CA THR A 40 -8.53 6.86 3.59
C THR A 40 -8.98 6.66 5.04
N ALA A 41 -8.10 6.95 6.02
CA ALA A 41 -8.42 6.86 7.43
C ALA A 41 -9.61 7.76 7.81
N THR A 42 -9.68 8.97 7.24
CA THR A 42 -10.81 9.90 7.46
C THR A 42 -12.13 9.29 7.03
N TRP A 43 -12.21 8.62 5.86
CA TRP A 43 -13.42 7.97 5.41
C TRP A 43 -13.82 6.78 6.26
N PHE A 44 -12.86 6.02 6.82
CA PHE A 44 -13.15 4.98 7.80
C PHE A 44 -13.68 5.55 9.13
N VAL A 45 -13.13 6.67 9.62
CA VAL A 45 -13.67 7.37 10.78
C VAL A 45 -15.13 7.75 10.54
N LEU A 46 -15.44 8.37 9.40
CA LEU A 46 -16.81 8.76 9.03
C LEU A 46 -17.75 7.56 8.92
N LEU A 47 -17.28 6.43 8.38
CA LEU A 47 -18.03 5.17 8.33
C LEU A 47 -18.43 4.70 9.74
N PHE A 48 -17.47 4.62 10.68
CA PHE A 48 -17.75 4.17 12.03
C PHE A 48 -18.65 5.15 12.79
N LEU A 49 -18.50 6.45 12.57
CA LEU A 49 -19.41 7.46 13.14
C LEU A 49 -20.83 7.32 12.59
N ALA A 50 -20.98 7.13 11.28
CA ALA A 50 -22.30 6.92 10.66
C ALA A 50 -22.99 5.68 11.21
N TYR A 51 -22.27 4.57 11.34
CA TYR A 51 -22.83 3.32 11.90
C TYR A 51 -23.10 3.45 13.40
N GLY A 52 -22.24 4.10 14.17
CA GLY A 52 -22.47 4.37 15.58
C GLY A 52 -23.75 5.21 15.81
N LEU A 53 -23.97 6.23 15.01
CA LEU A 53 -25.18 7.05 15.02
C LEU A 53 -26.42 6.25 14.59
N ALA A 54 -26.29 5.36 13.60
CA ALA A 54 -27.37 4.47 13.19
C ALA A 54 -27.77 3.51 14.34
N TYR A 55 -26.80 2.93 15.05
CA TYR A 55 -27.07 2.10 16.22
C TYR A 55 -27.73 2.89 17.35
N THR A 56 -27.29 4.12 17.61
CA THR A 56 -27.91 5.03 18.59
C THR A 56 -29.36 5.31 18.21
N THR A 57 -29.66 5.63 16.96
CA THR A 57 -31.00 5.86 16.45
C THR A 57 -31.88 4.62 16.59
N SER A 58 -31.33 3.43 16.29
CA SER A 58 -32.02 2.16 16.48
C SER A 58 -32.40 1.89 17.96
N SER A 59 -31.54 2.31 18.90
CA SER A 59 -31.76 2.16 20.33
C SER A 59 -32.85 3.08 20.85
N LEU A 60 -32.90 4.29 20.28
CA LEU A 60 -33.83 5.33 20.69
C LEU A 60 -35.23 5.20 20.03
N ARG A 61 -35.48 4.12 19.27
CA ARG A 61 -36.76 3.89 18.56
C ARG A 61 -38.00 3.80 19.46
N PHE A 62 -37.83 3.57 20.76
CA PHE A 62 -38.94 3.58 21.73
C PHE A 62 -39.30 4.99 22.22
N ILE A 63 -38.40 5.96 22.03
CA ILE A 63 -38.62 7.39 22.34
C ILE A 63 -38.93 8.15 21.04
N LEU A 64 -38.28 7.82 19.95
CA LEU A 64 -38.43 8.49 18.66
C LEU A 64 -39.66 7.95 17.89
N PRO A 65 -40.35 8.81 17.11
CA PRO A 65 -41.38 8.32 16.18
C PRO A 65 -40.78 7.26 15.23
N MET A 66 -41.46 6.11 15.11
CA MET A 66 -40.96 4.95 14.35
C MET A 66 -40.57 5.30 12.91
N GLY A 67 -41.38 6.11 12.22
CA GLY A 67 -41.05 6.53 10.83
C GLY A 67 -39.81 7.39 10.76
N PHE A 68 -39.57 8.28 11.71
CA PHE A 68 -38.35 9.07 11.80
C PHE A 68 -37.13 8.19 12.05
N ALA A 69 -37.25 7.23 12.97
CA ALA A 69 -36.15 6.29 13.25
C ALA A 69 -35.80 5.44 12.01
N ILE A 70 -36.80 4.97 11.24
CA ILE A 70 -36.61 4.24 9.99
C ILE A 70 -35.86 5.11 8.98
N PHE A 71 -36.31 6.36 8.78
CA PHE A 71 -35.71 7.28 7.83
C PHE A 71 -34.21 7.56 8.15
N VAL A 72 -33.94 8.02 9.38
CA VAL A 72 -32.57 8.39 9.80
C VAL A 72 -31.65 7.18 9.80
N ASN A 73 -32.13 6.04 10.26
CA ASN A 73 -31.31 4.82 10.32
C ASN A 73 -30.86 4.37 8.93
N ASN A 74 -31.77 4.30 7.98
CA ASN A 74 -31.45 3.90 6.60
C ASN A 74 -30.58 4.92 5.88
N LEU A 75 -30.77 6.23 6.14
CA LEU A 75 -29.90 7.29 5.65
C LEU A 75 -28.46 7.08 6.13
N LEU A 76 -28.27 6.84 7.43
CA LEU A 76 -26.93 6.67 8.02
C LEU A 76 -26.22 5.39 7.54
N TYR A 77 -26.96 4.28 7.42
CA TYR A 77 -26.35 3.05 6.84
C TYR A 77 -25.93 3.23 5.40
N GLN A 78 -26.72 3.93 4.60
CA GLN A 78 -26.39 4.18 3.20
C GLN A 78 -25.19 5.12 3.08
N LEU A 79 -25.13 6.18 3.89
CA LEU A 79 -23.96 7.07 3.96
C LEU A 79 -22.70 6.32 4.39
N GLY A 80 -22.81 5.43 5.39
CA GLY A 80 -21.71 4.56 5.81
C GLY A 80 -21.19 3.67 4.67
N GLY A 81 -22.10 3.07 3.89
CA GLY A 81 -21.73 2.31 2.68
C GLY A 81 -20.92 3.14 1.68
N TYR A 82 -21.31 4.38 1.43
CA TYR A 82 -20.55 5.29 0.58
C TYR A 82 -19.21 5.72 1.19
N CYS A 83 -19.14 5.88 2.52
CA CYS A 83 -17.84 6.10 3.19
C CYS A 83 -16.89 4.94 2.94
N MET A 84 -17.37 3.68 2.92
CA MET A 84 -16.57 2.52 2.51
C MET A 84 -16.07 2.66 1.08
N LEU A 85 -16.95 2.99 0.12
CA LEU A 85 -16.56 3.18 -1.28
C LEU A 85 -15.48 4.27 -1.42
N PHE A 86 -15.65 5.39 -0.72
CA PHE A 86 -14.70 6.49 -0.76
C PHE A 86 -13.37 6.11 -0.10
N ALA A 87 -13.38 5.35 1.00
CA ALA A 87 -12.19 4.79 1.61
C ALA A 87 -11.42 3.89 0.63
N VAL A 88 -12.14 3.00 -0.10
CA VAL A 88 -11.56 2.13 -1.13
C VAL A 88 -10.95 2.95 -2.27
N LEU A 89 -11.66 3.96 -2.78
CA LEU A 89 -11.14 4.83 -3.85
C LEU A 89 -9.86 5.54 -3.40
N ARG A 90 -9.84 6.10 -2.20
CA ARG A 90 -8.66 6.81 -1.66
C ARG A 90 -7.50 5.87 -1.34
N TRP A 91 -7.80 4.65 -0.90
CA TRP A 91 -6.76 3.62 -0.72
C TRP A 91 -5.94 3.40 -2.00
N TYR A 92 -6.63 3.32 -3.15
CA TYR A 92 -6.01 3.15 -4.47
C TYR A 92 -5.70 4.50 -5.17
N GLN A 93 -5.64 5.61 -4.43
CA GLN A 93 -5.31 6.95 -4.93
C GLN A 93 -6.22 7.41 -6.10
N LYS A 94 -7.45 6.93 -6.14
CA LYS A 94 -8.42 7.36 -7.17
C LYS A 94 -9.12 8.65 -6.74
N PRO A 95 -9.28 9.61 -7.67
CA PRO A 95 -10.00 10.85 -7.36
C PRO A 95 -11.49 10.59 -7.15
N ILE A 96 -12.06 11.23 -6.13
CA ILE A 96 -13.51 11.26 -5.92
C ILE A 96 -14.05 12.48 -6.65
N LYS A 97 -14.74 12.24 -7.77
CA LYS A 97 -15.34 13.31 -8.57
C LYS A 97 -16.51 13.96 -7.81
N SER A 98 -16.72 15.27 -7.97
CA SER A 98 -17.81 16.01 -7.31
C SER A 98 -19.20 15.43 -7.56
N GLY A 99 -19.45 14.93 -8.76
CA GLY A 99 -20.71 14.24 -9.10
C GLY A 99 -20.96 12.98 -8.26
N LEU A 100 -19.92 12.30 -7.73
CA LEU A 100 -20.10 11.13 -6.88
C LEU A 100 -20.59 11.52 -5.48
N TYR A 101 -20.18 12.67 -4.94
CA TYR A 101 -20.74 13.23 -3.70
C TYR A 101 -22.23 13.58 -3.86
N LEU A 102 -22.59 14.20 -4.99
CA LEU A 102 -23.99 14.51 -5.28
C LEU A 102 -24.82 13.24 -5.41
N LEU A 103 -24.31 12.22 -6.12
CA LEU A 103 -24.95 10.91 -6.24
C LEU A 103 -25.14 10.25 -4.86
N MET A 104 -24.13 10.27 -4.01
CA MET A 104 -24.20 9.76 -2.64
C MET A 104 -25.34 10.42 -1.86
N MET A 105 -25.38 11.74 -1.85
CA MET A 105 -26.41 12.50 -1.12
C MET A 105 -27.80 12.22 -1.68
N ALA A 106 -27.98 12.30 -2.99
CA ALA A 106 -29.26 12.07 -3.65
C ALA A 106 -29.74 10.61 -3.45
N HIS A 107 -28.89 9.63 -3.69
CA HIS A 107 -29.25 8.23 -3.54
C HIS A 107 -29.58 7.90 -2.08
N SER A 108 -28.78 8.34 -1.11
CA SER A 108 -29.01 8.05 0.30
C SER A 108 -30.30 8.68 0.79
N LEU A 109 -30.59 9.92 0.38
CA LEU A 109 -31.81 10.62 0.78
C LEU A 109 -33.07 10.00 0.13
N LEU A 110 -33.04 9.75 -1.19
CA LEU A 110 -34.15 9.13 -1.90
C LEU A 110 -34.44 7.73 -1.41
N PHE A 111 -33.40 6.96 -1.12
CA PHE A 111 -33.51 5.62 -0.56
C PHE A 111 -34.16 5.64 0.84
N ALA A 112 -33.69 6.50 1.76
CA ALA A 112 -34.26 6.63 3.09
C ALA A 112 -35.72 7.09 3.05
N LEU A 113 -36.04 8.02 2.13
CA LEU A 113 -37.42 8.48 1.89
C LEU A 113 -38.28 7.35 1.35
N LEU A 114 -37.80 6.56 0.40
CA LEU A 114 -38.52 5.41 -0.15
C LEU A 114 -38.92 4.41 0.98
N LEU A 115 -37.97 4.04 1.83
CA LEU A 115 -38.25 3.11 2.93
C LEU A 115 -39.21 3.70 3.98
N TYR A 116 -39.13 5.02 4.23
CA TYR A 116 -40.09 5.71 5.07
C TYR A 116 -41.50 5.68 4.46
N LEU A 117 -41.65 5.96 3.16
CA LEU A 117 -42.96 5.91 2.47
C LEU A 117 -43.52 4.49 2.42
N LEU A 118 -42.72 3.49 2.15
CA LEU A 118 -43.15 2.08 2.20
C LEU A 118 -43.64 1.69 3.61
N PHE A 119 -42.97 2.17 4.66
CA PHE A 119 -43.46 1.98 6.04
C PHE A 119 -44.77 2.67 6.28
N ARG A 120 -45.00 3.86 5.73
CA ARG A 120 -46.26 4.62 5.88
C ARG A 120 -47.44 3.96 5.12
N LEU A 121 -47.17 3.43 3.94
CA LEU A 121 -48.17 2.82 3.06
C LEU A 121 -48.51 1.39 3.47
N ASN A 122 -47.54 0.59 3.86
CA ASN A 122 -47.70 -0.80 4.25
C ASN A 122 -46.77 -1.18 5.42
N PRO A 123 -47.13 -0.86 6.67
CA PRO A 123 -46.29 -1.14 7.83
C PRO A 123 -46.02 -2.63 8.08
N GLU A 124 -46.92 -3.51 7.62
CA GLU A 124 -46.84 -4.97 7.81
C GLU A 124 -45.78 -5.62 6.89
N ASP A 125 -45.50 -5.05 5.72
CA ASP A 125 -44.58 -5.64 4.77
C ASP A 125 -43.14 -5.33 5.12
N ILE A 126 -42.61 -6.03 6.11
CA ILE A 126 -41.21 -5.95 6.56
C ILE A 126 -40.28 -6.55 5.50
N GLY A 127 -40.72 -7.68 4.85
CA GLY A 127 -39.89 -8.42 3.88
C GLY A 127 -39.47 -7.57 2.73
N LEU A 128 -40.38 -6.82 2.10
CA LEU A 128 -40.07 -5.92 0.99
C LEU A 128 -39.08 -4.82 1.40
N ARG A 129 -39.23 -4.23 2.58
CA ARG A 129 -38.33 -3.20 3.07
C ARG A 129 -36.91 -3.74 3.32
N ILE A 130 -36.79 -4.96 3.88
CA ILE A 130 -35.49 -5.63 4.07
C ILE A 130 -34.84 -5.89 2.70
N LEU A 131 -35.59 -6.42 1.73
CA LEU A 131 -35.09 -6.71 0.38
C LEU A 131 -34.53 -5.45 -0.27
N ILE A 132 -35.29 -4.35 -0.28
CA ILE A 132 -34.87 -3.07 -0.88
C ILE A 132 -33.63 -2.53 -0.17
N ALA A 133 -33.58 -2.61 1.17
CA ALA A 133 -32.43 -2.18 1.95
C ALA A 133 -31.17 -3.00 1.62
N SER A 134 -31.30 -4.33 1.55
CA SER A 134 -30.20 -5.22 1.18
C SER A 134 -29.71 -4.97 -0.25
N LEU A 135 -30.61 -4.80 -1.22
CA LEU A 135 -30.25 -4.50 -2.63
C LEU A 135 -29.51 -3.16 -2.76
N SER A 136 -30.01 -2.11 -2.09
CA SER A 136 -29.39 -0.80 -2.18
C SER A 136 -27.98 -0.77 -1.57
N LEU A 137 -27.82 -1.27 -0.37
CA LEU A 137 -26.53 -1.27 0.32
C LEU A 137 -25.54 -2.23 -0.33
N SER A 138 -25.98 -3.42 -0.77
CA SER A 138 -25.14 -4.40 -1.46
C SER A 138 -24.60 -3.87 -2.77
N SER A 139 -25.32 -3.01 -3.51
CA SER A 139 -24.84 -2.39 -4.74
C SER A 139 -23.60 -1.53 -4.51
N VAL A 140 -23.54 -0.79 -3.41
CA VAL A 140 -22.38 0.05 -3.04
C VAL A 140 -21.19 -0.83 -2.63
N TYR A 141 -21.41 -1.91 -1.88
CA TYR A 141 -20.35 -2.86 -1.53
C TYR A 141 -19.84 -3.63 -2.75
N LEU A 142 -20.71 -3.98 -3.70
CA LEU A 142 -20.31 -4.58 -4.97
C LEU A 142 -19.39 -3.68 -5.78
N ILE A 143 -19.75 -2.40 -5.90
CA ILE A 143 -18.89 -1.40 -6.58
C ILE A 143 -17.56 -1.28 -5.85
N SER A 144 -17.56 -1.25 -4.52
CA SER A 144 -16.35 -1.20 -3.70
C SER A 144 -15.45 -2.43 -3.93
N ALA A 145 -16.03 -3.63 -3.98
CA ALA A 145 -15.33 -4.88 -4.25
C ALA A 145 -14.73 -4.89 -5.68
N ILE A 146 -15.47 -4.43 -6.68
CA ILE A 146 -15.00 -4.32 -8.07
C ILE A 146 -13.83 -3.33 -8.17
N VAL A 147 -13.92 -2.18 -7.50
CA VAL A 147 -12.84 -1.18 -7.46
C VAL A 147 -11.60 -1.79 -6.80
N ALA A 148 -11.74 -2.47 -5.67
CA ALA A 148 -10.64 -3.13 -4.98
C ALA A 148 -9.99 -4.21 -5.84
N ALA A 149 -10.80 -5.10 -6.47
CA ALA A 149 -10.30 -6.17 -7.33
C ALA A 149 -9.55 -5.67 -8.58
N LYS A 150 -10.05 -4.58 -9.21
CA LYS A 150 -9.42 -4.02 -10.42
C LYS A 150 -8.13 -3.25 -10.14
N ASN A 151 -7.96 -2.70 -8.94
CA ASN A 151 -6.81 -1.86 -8.62
C ASN A 151 -5.81 -2.54 -7.67
N GLY A 152 -6.12 -3.73 -7.18
CA GLY A 152 -5.20 -4.53 -6.36
C GLY A 152 -3.92 -4.89 -7.14
N GLN A 153 -2.78 -4.75 -6.49
CA GLN A 153 -1.47 -5.04 -7.08
C GLN A 153 -1.16 -6.53 -7.01
N ARG A 154 -0.56 -7.08 -8.07
CA ARG A 154 -0.06 -8.47 -8.06
C ARG A 154 1.02 -8.63 -6.98
N GLY A 155 0.94 -9.71 -6.20
CA GLY A 155 1.89 -9.96 -5.10
C GLY A 155 1.52 -9.33 -3.76
N ARG A 156 0.36 -8.64 -3.67
CA ARG A 156 -0.18 -8.10 -2.41
C ARG A 156 -1.45 -8.86 -1.99
N PRO A 157 -1.32 -9.99 -1.29
CA PRO A 157 -2.46 -10.84 -0.93
C PRO A 157 -3.48 -10.14 -0.03
N GLU A 158 -3.05 -9.18 0.81
CA GLU A 158 -3.92 -8.38 1.67
C GLU A 158 -4.93 -7.54 0.87
N GLN A 159 -4.55 -7.04 -0.31
CA GLN A 159 -5.46 -6.27 -1.18
C GLN A 159 -6.48 -7.18 -1.86
N THR A 160 -6.07 -8.39 -2.25
CA THR A 160 -6.98 -9.41 -2.78
C THR A 160 -7.98 -9.85 -1.71
N LEU A 161 -7.50 -10.11 -0.48
CA LEU A 161 -8.36 -10.45 0.65
C LEU A 161 -9.36 -9.33 0.94
N PHE A 162 -8.96 -8.06 0.86
CA PHE A 162 -9.86 -6.93 1.04
C PHE A 162 -11.02 -6.94 0.03
N ALA A 163 -10.74 -7.18 -1.26
CA ALA A 163 -11.79 -7.29 -2.27
C ALA A 163 -12.74 -8.47 -1.99
N VAL A 164 -12.22 -9.61 -1.56
CA VAL A 164 -13.02 -10.79 -1.18
C VAL A 164 -13.89 -10.47 0.04
N VAL A 165 -13.35 -9.81 1.06
CA VAL A 165 -14.10 -9.40 2.25
C VAL A 165 -15.28 -8.50 1.88
N LEU A 166 -15.07 -7.51 1.02
CA LEU A 166 -16.14 -6.62 0.55
C LEU A 166 -17.24 -7.41 -0.21
N ALA A 167 -16.86 -8.41 -1.00
CA ALA A 167 -17.82 -9.29 -1.69
C ALA A 167 -18.60 -10.18 -0.71
N VAL A 168 -17.93 -10.73 0.32
CA VAL A 168 -18.59 -11.50 1.37
C VAL A 168 -19.56 -10.63 2.15
N MET A 169 -19.18 -9.41 2.51
CA MET A 169 -20.05 -8.46 3.21
C MET A 169 -21.30 -8.13 2.38
N MET A 170 -21.16 -7.97 1.06
CA MET A 170 -22.30 -7.79 0.15
C MET A 170 -23.31 -8.94 0.30
N VAL A 171 -22.84 -10.19 0.32
CA VAL A 171 -23.70 -11.38 0.47
C VAL A 171 -24.33 -11.44 1.87
N MET A 172 -23.58 -11.10 2.92
CA MET A 172 -24.09 -11.13 4.30
C MET A 172 -25.26 -10.18 4.55
N LEU A 173 -25.43 -9.13 3.74
CA LEU A 173 -26.60 -8.22 3.84
C LEU A 173 -27.94 -8.90 3.58
N TYR A 174 -27.94 -10.08 2.94
CA TYR A 174 -29.16 -10.85 2.69
C TYR A 174 -29.51 -11.84 3.81
N VAL A 175 -28.63 -12.07 4.79
CA VAL A 175 -28.88 -12.99 5.91
C VAL A 175 -30.15 -12.62 6.69
N PRO A 176 -30.41 -11.34 7.05
CA PRO A 176 -31.65 -10.97 7.73
C PRO A 176 -32.92 -11.23 6.89
N LEU A 177 -32.81 -11.08 5.56
CA LEU A 177 -33.92 -11.38 4.66
C LEU A 177 -34.24 -12.87 4.65
N VAL A 178 -33.24 -13.72 4.47
CA VAL A 178 -33.37 -15.18 4.46
C VAL A 178 -33.91 -15.66 5.81
N ALA A 179 -33.37 -15.16 6.91
CA ALA A 179 -33.81 -15.49 8.27
C ALA A 179 -35.28 -15.13 8.49
N TYR A 180 -35.72 -13.96 8.02
CA TYR A 180 -37.12 -13.53 8.12
C TYR A 180 -38.05 -14.34 7.21
N GLN A 181 -37.60 -14.78 6.03
CA GLN A 181 -38.37 -15.62 5.12
C GLN A 181 -38.56 -17.05 5.66
N THR A 182 -37.56 -17.57 6.37
CA THR A 182 -37.67 -18.93 6.97
C THR A 182 -38.51 -18.96 8.20
N LEU A 183 -38.44 -17.91 9.05
CA LEU A 183 -39.24 -17.73 10.26
C LEU A 183 -39.71 -16.27 10.32
N PRO A 184 -40.93 -15.96 9.89
CA PRO A 184 -41.41 -14.57 9.77
C PRO A 184 -41.75 -13.94 11.12
N LEU A 185 -40.83 -14.05 12.07
CA LEU A 185 -40.89 -13.43 13.38
C LEU A 185 -40.00 -12.19 13.42
N LEU A 186 -40.53 -11.09 13.93
CA LEU A 186 -39.78 -9.84 14.09
C LEU A 186 -38.52 -10.03 14.97
N ALA A 187 -38.57 -10.93 15.95
CA ALA A 187 -37.44 -11.28 16.80
C ALA A 187 -36.27 -11.92 15.99
N VAL A 188 -36.59 -12.82 15.04
CA VAL A 188 -35.60 -13.48 14.18
C VAL A 188 -34.94 -12.46 13.26
N PHE A 189 -35.70 -11.55 12.64
CA PHE A 189 -35.18 -10.46 11.86
C PHE A 189 -34.20 -9.58 12.67
N ARG A 190 -34.63 -9.18 13.89
CA ARG A 190 -33.79 -8.34 14.76
C ARG A 190 -32.50 -9.04 15.16
N ALA A 191 -32.59 -10.29 15.63
CA ALA A 191 -31.44 -11.06 16.05
C ALA A 191 -30.43 -11.26 14.91
N SER A 192 -30.90 -11.65 13.72
CA SER A 192 -30.03 -11.82 12.54
C SER A 192 -29.38 -10.50 12.08
N THR A 193 -30.11 -9.39 12.12
CA THR A 193 -29.60 -8.06 11.80
C THR A 193 -28.49 -7.66 12.78
N ILE A 194 -28.70 -7.85 14.09
CA ILE A 194 -27.70 -7.56 15.11
C ILE A 194 -26.43 -8.39 14.90
N VAL A 195 -26.55 -9.68 14.61
CA VAL A 195 -25.42 -10.57 14.37
C VAL A 195 -24.64 -10.10 13.13
N VAL A 196 -25.31 -9.81 12.03
CA VAL A 196 -24.66 -9.31 10.80
C VAL A 196 -23.96 -7.98 11.03
N GLN A 197 -24.57 -7.06 11.76
CA GLN A 197 -23.98 -5.76 12.10
C GLN A 197 -22.69 -5.90 12.93
N ASN A 198 -22.69 -6.78 13.94
CA ASN A 198 -21.50 -7.07 14.73
C ASN A 198 -20.39 -7.69 13.87
N LEU A 199 -20.73 -8.67 13.04
CA LEU A 199 -19.77 -9.28 12.12
C LEU A 199 -19.17 -8.25 11.16
N PHE A 200 -19.99 -7.37 10.59
CA PHE A 200 -19.53 -6.27 9.73
C PHE A 200 -18.54 -5.38 10.45
N PHE A 201 -18.86 -4.97 11.66
CA PHE A 201 -17.99 -4.14 12.46
C PHE A 201 -16.60 -4.77 12.63
N PHE A 202 -16.54 -6.01 13.13
CA PHE A 202 -15.27 -6.69 13.36
C PHE A 202 -14.51 -7.01 12.07
N ILE A 203 -15.21 -7.40 11.00
CA ILE A 203 -14.62 -7.68 9.70
C ILE A 203 -14.02 -6.41 9.10
N ILE A 204 -14.74 -5.29 9.10
CA ILE A 204 -14.24 -4.01 8.59
C ILE A 204 -13.03 -3.55 9.39
N LEU A 205 -13.14 -3.53 10.72
CA LEU A 205 -12.06 -3.09 11.60
C LEU A 205 -10.82 -3.96 11.44
N GLY A 206 -10.98 -5.29 11.49
CA GLY A 206 -9.86 -6.22 11.32
C GLY A 206 -9.19 -6.12 9.96
N THR A 207 -9.97 -6.04 8.88
CA THR A 207 -9.43 -5.91 7.52
C THR A 207 -8.70 -4.58 7.33
N MET A 208 -9.26 -3.50 7.85
CA MET A 208 -8.64 -2.19 7.80
C MET A 208 -7.32 -2.14 8.59
N LEU A 209 -7.30 -2.66 9.82
CA LEU A 209 -6.07 -2.76 10.61
C LEU A 209 -5.01 -3.58 9.89
N MET A 210 -5.41 -4.69 9.28
CA MET A 210 -4.52 -5.53 8.47
C MET A 210 -3.93 -4.74 7.30
N LEU A 211 -4.75 -4.01 6.54
CA LEU A 211 -4.27 -3.20 5.41
C LEU A 211 -3.24 -2.16 5.85
N PHE A 212 -3.53 -1.39 6.92
CA PHE A 212 -2.60 -0.40 7.44
C PHE A 212 -1.32 -1.02 7.99
N LEU A 213 -1.43 -2.16 8.69
CA LEU A 213 -0.28 -2.86 9.23
C LEU A 213 0.66 -3.38 8.12
N PHE A 214 0.12 -4.00 7.08
CA PHE A 214 0.92 -4.47 5.94
C PHE A 214 1.59 -3.33 5.20
N GLU A 215 0.91 -2.19 5.03
CA GLU A 215 1.50 -0.99 4.42
C GLU A 215 2.66 -0.44 5.25
N GLU A 216 2.50 -0.38 6.59
CA GLU A 216 3.55 0.09 7.51
C GLU A 216 4.75 -0.85 7.52
N ILE A 217 4.52 -2.17 7.55
CA ILE A 217 5.58 -3.16 7.46
C ILE A 217 6.35 -3.00 6.14
N GLU A 218 5.65 -2.84 5.01
CA GLU A 218 6.29 -2.67 3.70
C GLU A 218 7.09 -1.37 3.63
N TRP A 219 6.57 -0.27 4.17
CA TRP A 219 7.28 0.99 4.23
C TRP A 219 8.57 0.90 5.08
N HIS A 220 8.49 0.27 6.26
CA HIS A 220 9.67 0.01 7.07
C HIS A 220 10.66 -0.93 6.37
N ARG A 221 10.15 -1.94 5.66
CA ARG A 221 10.97 -2.84 4.85
C ARG A 221 11.74 -2.08 3.79
N LEU A 222 11.05 -1.24 3.01
CA LEU A 222 11.68 -0.44 1.95
C LEU A 222 12.76 0.50 2.53
N ARG A 223 12.47 1.22 3.58
CA ARG A 223 13.48 2.05 4.28
C ARG A 223 14.67 1.23 4.81
N SER A 224 14.42 0.00 5.19
CA SER A 224 15.48 -0.88 5.69
C SER A 224 16.38 -1.46 4.61
N ILE A 225 15.95 -1.47 3.34
CA ILE A 225 16.69 -2.06 2.21
C ILE A 225 17.23 -1.03 1.22
N GLN A 226 16.75 0.21 1.26
CA GLN A 226 17.20 1.30 0.40
C GLN A 226 18.11 2.28 1.16
N ASP A 227 18.91 3.01 0.40
CA ASP A 227 19.66 4.18 0.87
C ASP A 227 18.76 5.42 0.80
N GLU A 228 18.71 6.21 1.86
CA GLU A 228 17.78 7.34 1.98
C GLU A 228 18.05 8.48 0.98
N LEU A 229 19.30 8.67 0.58
CA LEU A 229 19.69 9.74 -0.35
C LEU A 229 19.40 9.37 -1.80
N THR A 230 19.71 8.13 -2.18
CA THR A 230 19.72 7.72 -3.60
C THR A 230 18.48 6.91 -4.00
N GLY A 231 17.80 6.27 -3.06
CA GLY A 231 16.75 5.30 -3.34
C GLY A 231 17.24 3.94 -3.85
N ALA A 232 18.53 3.81 -4.22
CA ALA A 232 19.13 2.53 -4.57
C ALA A 232 19.17 1.58 -3.36
N PHE A 233 19.45 0.31 -3.60
CA PHE A 233 19.60 -0.62 -2.49
C PHE A 233 20.77 -0.24 -1.61
N ASN A 234 20.68 -0.57 -0.30
CA ASN A 234 21.78 -0.37 0.61
C ASN A 234 22.71 -1.59 0.62
N ARG A 235 23.91 -1.42 1.19
CA ARG A 235 24.96 -2.44 1.30
C ARG A 235 24.48 -3.76 1.91
N ARG A 236 23.61 -3.69 2.94
CA ARG A 236 23.11 -4.88 3.63
C ARG A 236 22.24 -5.72 2.72
N TYR A 237 21.25 -5.10 2.08
CA TYR A 237 20.35 -5.79 1.16
C TYR A 237 21.09 -6.35 -0.06
N PHE A 238 22.03 -5.59 -0.63
CA PHE A 238 22.87 -6.03 -1.73
C PHE A 238 23.59 -7.33 -1.36
N LYS A 239 24.30 -7.36 -0.22
CA LYS A 239 24.99 -8.55 0.27
C LYS A 239 24.05 -9.76 0.40
N GLU A 240 22.90 -9.59 1.03
CA GLU A 240 21.91 -10.65 1.23
C GLU A 240 21.40 -11.20 -0.10
N GLN A 241 21.05 -10.32 -1.05
CA GLN A 241 20.55 -10.71 -2.37
C GLN A 241 21.58 -11.42 -3.21
N VAL A 242 22.82 -10.91 -3.26
CA VAL A 242 23.90 -11.56 -4.02
C VAL A 242 24.19 -12.93 -3.45
N GLN A 243 24.32 -13.08 -2.14
CA GLN A 243 24.53 -14.37 -1.51
C GLN A 243 23.39 -15.37 -1.78
N GLN A 244 22.15 -14.91 -1.79
CA GLN A 244 21.00 -15.73 -2.13
C GLN A 244 21.02 -16.17 -3.60
N LYS A 245 21.28 -15.24 -4.51
CA LYS A 245 21.36 -15.50 -5.96
C LYS A 245 22.48 -16.48 -6.30
N LEU A 246 23.64 -16.38 -5.65
CA LEU A 246 24.76 -17.31 -5.84
C LEU A 246 24.43 -18.74 -5.40
N LYS A 247 23.62 -18.91 -4.35
CA LYS A 247 23.17 -20.24 -3.90
C LYS A 247 22.14 -20.89 -4.83
N GLN A 248 21.37 -20.09 -5.57
CA GLN A 248 20.23 -20.57 -6.37
C GLN A 248 20.61 -21.05 -7.77
N SER A 249 21.74 -20.62 -8.31
CA SER A 249 22.11 -20.91 -9.68
C SER A 249 23.65 -20.99 -9.84
N LYS A 250 24.10 -21.88 -10.71
CA LYS A 250 25.51 -22.04 -11.10
C LYS A 250 25.91 -21.17 -12.31
N GLN A 251 25.11 -20.18 -12.68
CA GLN A 251 25.42 -19.29 -13.80
C GLN A 251 26.56 -18.34 -13.45
N LYS A 252 27.38 -18.00 -14.45
CA LYS A 252 28.35 -16.92 -14.33
C LYS A 252 27.64 -15.61 -14.01
N SER A 253 28.27 -14.84 -13.18
CA SER A 253 27.73 -13.57 -12.69
C SER A 253 28.85 -12.52 -12.65
N MET A 254 28.46 -11.25 -12.62
CA MET A 254 29.36 -10.13 -12.48
C MET A 254 29.10 -9.40 -11.15
N VAL A 255 30.19 -9.00 -10.48
CA VAL A 255 30.17 -7.98 -9.41
C VAL A 255 31.09 -6.86 -9.79
N ALA A 256 30.63 -5.63 -9.65
CA ALA A 256 31.48 -4.44 -9.81
C ALA A 256 31.36 -3.54 -8.58
N LEU A 257 32.49 -2.91 -8.24
CA LEU A 257 32.55 -1.77 -7.32
C LEU A 257 32.84 -0.51 -8.12
N VAL A 258 32.14 0.55 -7.80
CA VAL A 258 32.20 1.86 -8.45
C VAL A 258 32.50 2.91 -7.39
N ASP A 259 33.38 3.86 -7.70
CA ASP A 259 33.72 4.95 -6.80
C ASP A 259 33.80 6.27 -7.59
N ILE A 260 33.24 7.34 -7.02
CA ILE A 260 33.28 8.67 -7.65
C ILE A 260 34.66 9.28 -7.48
N ASP A 261 35.31 9.52 -8.60
CA ASP A 261 36.66 10.08 -8.61
C ASP A 261 36.69 11.49 -8.00
N HIS A 262 37.67 11.71 -7.11
CA HIS A 262 37.88 13.00 -6.45
C HIS A 262 36.67 13.59 -5.70
N PHE A 263 35.76 12.74 -5.21
CA PHE A 263 34.51 13.17 -4.56
C PHE A 263 34.74 14.15 -3.40
N LYS A 264 35.78 13.91 -2.59
CA LYS A 264 36.16 14.85 -1.52
C LYS A 264 36.43 16.26 -2.05
N GLN A 265 37.11 16.40 -3.20
CA GLN A 265 37.37 17.70 -3.79
C GLN A 265 36.10 18.39 -4.28
N ILE A 266 35.12 17.62 -4.75
CA ILE A 266 33.80 18.14 -5.11
C ILE A 266 33.11 18.72 -3.88
N ASN A 267 33.06 17.98 -2.76
CA ASN A 267 32.49 18.44 -1.51
C ASN A 267 33.22 19.69 -0.97
N ASP A 268 34.54 19.67 -0.96
CA ASP A 268 35.38 20.78 -0.47
C ASP A 268 35.19 22.07 -1.30
N SER A 269 34.90 21.93 -2.61
CA SER A 269 34.76 23.07 -3.54
C SER A 269 33.34 23.58 -3.68
N TYR A 270 32.32 22.71 -3.60
CA TYR A 270 30.92 23.02 -3.94
C TYR A 270 29.93 22.77 -2.79
N GLY A 271 30.40 22.19 -1.68
CA GLY A 271 29.57 21.86 -0.53
C GLY A 271 28.90 20.48 -0.64
N HIS A 272 28.39 20.00 0.49
CA HIS A 272 27.80 18.67 0.61
C HIS A 272 26.51 18.52 -0.21
N ASP A 273 25.69 19.56 -0.36
CA ASP A 273 24.44 19.51 -1.14
C ASP A 273 24.70 19.19 -2.63
N ILE A 274 25.79 19.74 -3.19
CA ILE A 274 26.21 19.41 -4.55
C ILE A 274 26.80 18.01 -4.60
N GLY A 275 27.57 17.60 -3.60
CA GLY A 275 28.03 16.22 -3.46
C GLY A 275 26.89 15.21 -3.45
N ASP A 276 25.85 15.45 -2.68
CA ASP A 276 24.64 14.61 -2.64
C ASP A 276 23.92 14.55 -4.01
N SER A 277 23.88 15.67 -4.71
CA SER A 277 23.34 15.74 -6.07
C SER A 277 24.20 14.92 -7.07
N VAL A 278 25.51 14.93 -6.94
CA VAL A 278 26.44 14.11 -7.73
C VAL A 278 26.24 12.62 -7.43
N ILE A 279 26.11 12.23 -6.16
CA ILE A 279 25.81 10.84 -5.77
C ILE A 279 24.51 10.37 -6.44
N THR A 280 23.45 11.18 -6.36
CA THR A 280 22.14 10.87 -6.96
C THR A 280 22.20 10.82 -8.49
N TYR A 281 23.00 11.68 -9.10
CA TYR A 281 23.25 11.67 -10.54
C TYR A 281 23.94 10.38 -10.99
N VAL A 282 25.00 9.97 -10.30
CA VAL A 282 25.76 8.75 -10.62
C VAL A 282 24.88 7.52 -10.51
N VAL A 283 24.12 7.37 -9.41
CA VAL A 283 23.30 6.17 -9.21
C VAL A 283 22.22 6.01 -10.28
N ARG A 284 21.60 7.11 -10.75
CA ARG A 284 20.61 7.07 -11.84
C ARG A 284 21.19 6.50 -13.14
N HIS A 285 22.45 6.83 -13.44
CA HIS A 285 23.13 6.26 -14.59
C HIS A 285 23.47 4.78 -14.37
N LEU A 286 23.92 4.41 -13.16
CA LEU A 286 24.19 3.00 -12.85
C LEU A 286 22.91 2.13 -12.93
N GLU A 287 21.75 2.65 -12.52
CA GLU A 287 20.46 1.97 -12.61
C GLU A 287 19.96 1.80 -14.06
N SER A 288 20.50 2.60 -15.00
CA SER A 288 20.20 2.47 -16.44
C SER A 288 20.94 1.32 -17.14
N LEU A 289 21.81 0.60 -16.43
CA LEU A 289 22.55 -0.53 -16.99
C LEU A 289 21.63 -1.62 -17.55
N ALA A 290 21.75 -1.90 -18.84
CA ALA A 290 20.98 -2.91 -19.54
C ALA A 290 21.59 -4.32 -19.41
N LEU A 291 21.85 -4.76 -18.17
CA LEU A 291 22.37 -6.09 -17.85
C LEU A 291 21.28 -6.98 -17.23
N THR A 292 21.44 -8.29 -17.41
CA THR A 292 20.47 -9.28 -16.95
C THR A 292 20.46 -9.36 -15.40
N GLU A 293 19.27 -9.30 -14.78
CA GLU A 293 19.09 -9.31 -13.33
C GLU A 293 19.98 -8.31 -12.58
N CYS A 294 20.15 -7.11 -13.14
CA CYS A 294 21.01 -6.08 -12.57
C CYS A 294 20.47 -5.58 -11.22
N LEU A 295 21.39 -5.50 -10.24
CA LEU A 295 21.16 -4.99 -8.91
C LEU A 295 22.18 -3.90 -8.62
N VAL A 296 21.74 -2.68 -8.34
CA VAL A 296 22.60 -1.54 -8.00
C VAL A 296 22.37 -1.16 -6.55
N ALA A 297 23.45 -0.90 -5.81
CA ALA A 297 23.39 -0.51 -4.41
C ALA A 297 24.41 0.59 -4.09
N ARG A 298 24.06 1.48 -3.17
CA ARG A 298 25.04 2.33 -2.51
C ARG A 298 25.78 1.52 -1.45
N TYR A 299 27.07 1.37 -1.61
CA TYR A 299 27.92 0.51 -0.81
C TYR A 299 28.64 1.25 0.32
N GLY A 300 28.98 2.50 0.10
CA GLY A 300 29.61 3.43 1.02
C GLY A 300 29.18 4.87 0.78
N GLY A 301 29.92 5.85 1.24
CA GLY A 301 29.63 7.27 1.03
C GLY A 301 29.47 7.65 -0.43
N GLU A 302 30.55 7.49 -1.20
CA GLU A 302 30.66 7.72 -2.66
C GLU A 302 30.84 6.42 -3.46
N GLU A 303 30.67 5.26 -2.81
CA GLU A 303 30.90 3.94 -3.39
C GLU A 303 29.58 3.25 -3.73
N PHE A 304 29.53 2.58 -4.88
CA PHE A 304 28.41 1.76 -5.33
C PHE A 304 28.85 0.35 -5.65
N ALA A 305 27.91 -0.60 -5.55
CA ALA A 305 28.11 -1.97 -5.95
C ALA A 305 27.05 -2.39 -6.96
N ILE A 306 27.47 -3.15 -7.97
CA ILE A 306 26.63 -3.68 -9.03
C ILE A 306 26.77 -5.20 -9.04
N PHE A 307 25.64 -5.91 -9.14
CA PHE A 307 25.60 -7.33 -9.45
C PHE A 307 24.75 -7.53 -10.70
N ALA A 308 25.18 -8.39 -11.60
CA ALA A 308 24.37 -8.82 -12.74
C ALA A 308 24.63 -10.30 -13.04
N ARG A 309 23.60 -10.99 -13.57
CA ARG A 309 23.76 -12.32 -14.16
C ARG A 309 24.13 -12.17 -15.62
N GLU A 310 25.41 -12.09 -15.87
CA GLU A 310 25.95 -11.93 -17.20
C GLU A 310 27.28 -12.69 -17.34
N ASN A 311 27.46 -13.36 -18.45
CA ASN A 311 28.65 -14.17 -18.76
C ASN A 311 29.43 -13.68 -19.96
N ASP A 312 28.90 -12.70 -20.69
CA ASP A 312 29.55 -12.11 -21.86
C ASP A 312 30.43 -10.93 -21.40
N PHE A 313 31.74 -11.15 -21.48
CA PHE A 313 32.76 -10.16 -21.11
C PHE A 313 32.65 -8.87 -21.92
N GLU A 314 32.43 -8.97 -23.24
CA GLU A 314 32.35 -7.80 -24.12
C GLU A 314 31.09 -6.99 -23.80
N ARG A 315 29.96 -7.65 -23.61
CA ARG A 315 28.68 -7.01 -23.22
C ARG A 315 28.77 -6.28 -21.88
N VAL A 316 29.39 -6.91 -20.87
CA VAL A 316 29.65 -6.26 -19.58
C VAL A 316 30.52 -5.06 -19.72
N SER A 317 31.66 -5.20 -20.46
CA SER A 317 32.58 -4.11 -20.70
C SER A 317 31.91 -2.92 -21.40
N GLN A 318 31.18 -3.18 -22.48
CA GLN A 318 30.46 -2.15 -23.24
C GLN A 318 29.38 -1.44 -22.39
N ALA A 319 28.63 -2.19 -21.59
CA ALA A 319 27.57 -1.62 -20.73
C ALA A 319 28.17 -0.70 -19.65
N LEU A 320 29.25 -1.14 -18.99
CA LEU A 320 29.92 -0.35 -17.97
C LEU A 320 30.63 0.88 -18.59
N ASP A 321 31.29 0.75 -19.78
CA ASP A 321 31.90 1.88 -20.48
C ASP A 321 30.85 2.92 -20.90
N SER A 322 29.71 2.50 -21.42
CA SER A 322 28.64 3.40 -21.83
C SER A 322 28.14 4.23 -20.64
N VAL A 323 27.98 3.61 -19.46
CA VAL A 323 27.54 4.31 -18.25
C VAL A 323 28.63 5.24 -17.72
N ARG A 324 29.89 4.79 -17.68
CA ARG A 324 31.03 5.63 -17.30
C ARG A 324 31.13 6.89 -18.19
N ASP A 325 30.99 6.72 -19.50
CA ASP A 325 31.01 7.83 -20.46
C ASP A 325 29.83 8.78 -20.25
N ALA A 326 28.60 8.25 -20.07
CA ALA A 326 27.40 9.05 -19.79
C ALA A 326 27.57 9.89 -18.51
N ILE A 327 28.14 9.33 -17.44
CA ILE A 327 28.43 10.07 -16.20
C ILE A 327 29.41 11.22 -16.47
N SER A 328 30.41 11.01 -17.35
CA SER A 328 31.46 12.01 -17.58
C SER A 328 31.02 13.23 -18.38
N VAL A 329 29.87 13.17 -19.06
CA VAL A 329 29.45 14.17 -20.06
C VAL A 329 28.53 15.23 -19.52
N GLY A 330 27.78 15.00 -18.42
CA GLY A 330 26.53 15.74 -18.25
C GLY A 330 26.13 16.29 -16.90
N PHE A 331 26.99 16.51 -15.92
CA PHE A 331 26.60 17.15 -14.66
C PHE A 331 26.87 18.67 -14.70
N TYR A 332 25.85 19.47 -14.28
CA TYR A 332 25.92 20.92 -14.30
C TYR A 332 25.55 21.52 -12.94
N VAL A 333 26.31 22.51 -12.50
CA VAL A 333 26.03 23.34 -11.32
C VAL A 333 25.85 24.78 -11.79
N GLU A 334 24.69 25.40 -11.55
CA GLU A 334 24.38 26.79 -11.98
C GLU A 334 24.71 27.05 -13.46
N GLN A 335 24.38 26.10 -14.34
CA GLN A 335 24.65 26.11 -15.79
C GLN A 335 26.16 25.97 -16.17
N GLN A 336 27.05 25.74 -15.21
CA GLN A 336 28.45 25.44 -15.49
C GLN A 336 28.70 23.92 -15.43
N PRO A 337 29.46 23.36 -16.40
CA PRO A 337 29.72 21.93 -16.37
C PRO A 337 30.70 21.58 -15.25
N LEU A 338 30.24 20.68 -14.35
CA LEU A 338 31.13 20.04 -13.39
C LEU A 338 31.59 18.69 -13.89
N LYS A 339 32.91 18.50 -13.97
CA LYS A 339 33.49 17.23 -14.41
C LYS A 339 33.30 16.18 -13.30
N VAL A 340 32.46 15.21 -13.54
CA VAL A 340 32.26 14.04 -12.68
C VAL A 340 32.75 12.82 -13.41
N SER A 341 33.55 11.97 -12.79
CA SER A 341 33.98 10.68 -13.35
C SER A 341 33.92 9.60 -12.27
N VAL A 342 33.90 8.35 -12.71
CA VAL A 342 33.92 7.18 -11.86
C VAL A 342 34.97 6.19 -12.26
N SER A 343 35.60 5.55 -11.28
CA SER A 343 36.45 4.38 -11.48
C SER A 343 35.65 3.13 -11.17
N ILE A 344 35.78 2.08 -11.98
CA ILE A 344 35.03 0.83 -11.87
C ILE A 344 35.98 -0.35 -11.82
N GLY A 345 35.85 -1.19 -10.79
CA GLY A 345 36.49 -2.49 -10.71
C GLY A 345 35.46 -3.60 -10.82
N ALA A 346 35.50 -4.40 -11.86
CA ALA A 346 34.49 -5.44 -12.12
C ALA A 346 35.13 -6.82 -12.25
N VAL A 347 34.41 -7.85 -11.81
CA VAL A 347 34.84 -9.24 -11.87
C VAL A 347 33.69 -10.11 -12.38
N ILE A 348 33.95 -10.89 -13.41
CA ILE A 348 33.08 -11.98 -13.85
C ILE A 348 33.58 -13.27 -13.20
N PHE A 349 32.68 -14.04 -12.63
CA PHE A 349 33.02 -15.22 -11.86
C PHE A 349 31.94 -16.30 -11.92
N GLU A 350 32.30 -17.53 -11.57
CA GLU A 350 31.36 -18.62 -11.37
C GLU A 350 30.76 -18.60 -9.97
N SER A 351 29.52 -19.04 -9.85
CA SER A 351 28.79 -19.01 -8.55
C SER A 351 29.31 -19.95 -7.48
N SER A 352 30.39 -20.73 -7.75
CA SER A 352 31.14 -21.50 -6.76
C SER A 352 31.98 -20.63 -5.82
N HIS A 353 32.24 -19.38 -6.20
CA HIS A 353 33.06 -18.46 -5.40
C HIS A 353 32.29 -17.85 -4.24
N GLU A 354 32.96 -17.66 -3.12
CA GLU A 354 32.38 -16.96 -1.97
C GLU A 354 32.23 -15.45 -2.26
N TYR A 355 31.11 -14.87 -1.84
CA TYR A 355 30.83 -13.45 -1.97
C TYR A 355 31.99 -12.54 -1.51
N GLY A 356 32.61 -12.86 -0.36
CA GLY A 356 33.70 -12.09 0.20
C GLY A 356 34.97 -12.10 -0.66
N GLU A 357 35.22 -13.20 -1.37
CA GLU A 357 36.37 -13.31 -2.27
C GLU A 357 36.16 -12.51 -3.56
N VAL A 358 35.00 -12.68 -4.17
CA VAL A 358 34.62 -11.91 -5.38
C VAL A 358 34.68 -10.41 -5.11
N LEU A 359 34.20 -9.97 -3.97
CA LEU A 359 34.24 -8.56 -3.59
C LEU A 359 35.69 -8.06 -3.43
N ARG A 360 36.59 -8.84 -2.84
CA ARG A 360 38.01 -8.50 -2.74
C ARG A 360 38.69 -8.38 -4.09
N GLN A 361 38.31 -9.21 -5.07
CA GLN A 361 38.86 -9.11 -6.43
C GLN A 361 38.31 -7.84 -7.14
N ALA A 362 37.04 -7.52 -6.99
CA ALA A 362 36.48 -6.28 -7.52
C ALA A 362 37.13 -5.03 -6.89
N ASP A 363 37.40 -5.06 -5.57
CA ASP A 363 38.13 -3.98 -4.88
C ASP A 363 39.55 -3.80 -5.41
N LYS A 364 40.30 -4.91 -5.63
CA LYS A 364 41.61 -4.84 -6.27
C LYS A 364 41.57 -4.25 -7.68
N ALA A 365 40.58 -4.64 -8.48
CA ALA A 365 40.39 -4.08 -9.82
C ALA A 365 40.04 -2.58 -9.74
N LEU A 366 39.16 -2.15 -8.80
CA LEU A 366 38.88 -0.74 -8.58
C LEU A 366 40.11 0.06 -8.17
N TYR A 367 40.91 -0.49 -7.28
CA TYR A 367 42.18 0.13 -6.88
C TYR A 367 43.13 0.31 -8.08
N GLN A 368 43.24 -0.70 -8.96
CA GLN A 368 44.02 -0.59 -10.21
C GLN A 368 43.45 0.49 -11.13
N ALA A 369 42.13 0.60 -11.28
CA ALA A 369 41.48 1.66 -12.05
C ALA A 369 41.90 3.07 -11.53
N LYS A 370 41.85 3.25 -10.21
CA LYS A 370 42.29 4.51 -9.56
C LYS A 370 43.77 4.81 -9.76
N GLN A 371 44.66 3.81 -9.64
CA GLN A 371 46.12 3.99 -9.82
C GLN A 371 46.49 4.31 -11.25
N GLN A 372 45.83 3.72 -12.24
CA GLN A 372 46.14 3.92 -13.64
C GLN A 372 45.62 5.25 -14.23
N GLY A 373 45.05 6.14 -13.41
CA GLY A 373 44.64 7.49 -13.82
C GLY A 373 43.14 7.73 -13.77
N ARG A 374 42.39 6.87 -13.09
CA ARG A 374 40.94 7.04 -12.87
C ARG A 374 40.10 7.05 -14.14
N ASN A 375 38.80 7.36 -14.03
CA ASN A 375 37.83 7.42 -15.14
C ASN A 375 37.95 6.23 -16.10
N ARG A 376 37.96 5.01 -15.54
CA ARG A 376 38.16 3.77 -16.32
C ARG A 376 37.55 2.56 -15.62
N ILE A 377 37.46 1.49 -16.40
CA ILE A 377 37.07 0.19 -15.95
C ILE A 377 38.27 -0.75 -15.92
N MET A 378 38.34 -1.53 -14.85
CA MET A 378 39.21 -2.72 -14.81
C MET A 378 38.26 -3.92 -14.65
N LEU A 379 38.11 -4.69 -15.74
CA LEU A 379 37.29 -5.90 -15.78
C LEU A 379 38.22 -7.12 -15.82
N GLN A 380 37.96 -8.07 -14.94
CA GLN A 380 38.70 -9.33 -14.82
C GLN A 380 37.74 -10.52 -14.84
N GLU A 381 38.20 -11.65 -15.34
CA GLU A 381 37.49 -12.92 -15.22
C GLU A 381 38.25 -13.83 -14.24
N VAL A 382 37.54 -14.36 -13.25
CA VAL A 382 38.08 -15.30 -12.25
C VAL A 382 37.56 -16.69 -12.58
N SER A 383 38.50 -17.55 -13.03
CA SER A 383 38.20 -18.97 -13.22
C SER A 383 38.15 -19.70 -11.89
N ALA A 384 37.31 -20.73 -11.78
CA ALA A 384 37.31 -21.62 -10.63
C ALA A 384 38.68 -22.26 -10.49
N SER A 385 39.35 -22.09 -9.35
CA SER A 385 40.58 -22.76 -8.97
C SER A 385 40.31 -24.18 -8.49
#